data_2ce97f781a49507b62e7b4fe194bd9ca
#
_entry.id   2ce97f781a49507b62e7b4fe194bd9ca
#
_cell.length_a   1.000
_cell.length_b   1.000
_cell.length_c   1.000
_cell.angle_alpha   90.00
_cell.angle_beta   90.00
_cell.angle_gamma   90.00
#
_symmetry.space_group_name_H-M   'P 1'
#
loop_
_entity.id
_entity.type
_entity.pdbx_description
1 polymer ?
#
loop_
_entity_poly.entity_id
_entity_poly.type
_entity_poly.pdbx_seq_one_letter_code
_entity_poly.pdbx_strand_id
1 'polypeptide(L)'
;MSWKKYWIKLICTTLIVGLCVYSLIIIVDPYDTLKFSYPAKREPIVSNQRFSYPSIAQKDFHDSAIIGNSTIRLLNPENLNPVFDAKFVNLAMNSTTAYEQYKILKLFISSHENIKFLMVGVDLAWCDTNVEPKKLTFRPFPTWLYDKNEF
;
A
#
# COMPACT_ATOMS: atom_id res chain seq x y z
N MET A 1 -46.79 -9.72 -21.75
CA MET A 1 -46.02 -9.83 -20.50
C MET A 1 -46.41 -8.67 -19.60
N SER A 2 -46.85 -8.90 -18.34
CA SER A 2 -47.30 -7.78 -17.50
C SER A 2 -46.11 -6.89 -17.14
N TRP A 3 -46.30 -5.58 -17.13
CA TRP A 3 -45.30 -4.58 -16.76
C TRP A 3 -44.58 -4.90 -15.43
N LYS A 4 -45.29 -5.40 -14.44
CA LYS A 4 -44.74 -5.84 -13.15
C LYS A 4 -43.70 -6.95 -13.32
N LYS A 5 -43.96 -7.96 -14.14
CA LYS A 5 -42.99 -9.05 -14.38
C LYS A 5 -41.75 -8.57 -15.11
N TYR A 6 -41.90 -7.61 -16.02
CA TYR A 6 -40.74 -6.98 -16.68
C TYR A 6 -39.82 -6.24 -15.69
N TRP A 7 -40.42 -5.38 -14.87
CA TRP A 7 -39.63 -4.62 -13.86
C TRP A 7 -38.96 -5.54 -12.85
N ILE A 8 -39.66 -6.57 -12.37
CA ILE A 8 -39.04 -7.54 -11.44
C ILE A 8 -37.84 -8.23 -12.10
N LYS A 9 -37.96 -8.68 -13.33
CA LYS A 9 -36.85 -9.31 -14.06
C LYS A 9 -35.70 -8.36 -14.25
N LEU A 10 -35.96 -7.11 -14.65
CA LEU A 10 -34.94 -6.10 -14.84
C LEU A 10 -34.17 -5.84 -13.53
N ILE A 11 -34.88 -5.61 -12.43
CA ILE A 11 -34.26 -5.35 -11.11
C ILE A 11 -33.42 -6.57 -10.67
N CYS A 12 -34.01 -7.79 -10.75
CA CYS A 12 -33.26 -9.00 -10.36
C CYS A 12 -32.00 -9.20 -11.20
N THR A 13 -32.08 -9.01 -12.52
CA THR A 13 -30.91 -9.14 -13.38
C THR A 13 -29.85 -8.12 -13.05
N THR A 14 -30.23 -6.86 -12.84
CA THR A 14 -29.29 -5.80 -12.46
C THR A 14 -28.61 -6.09 -11.12
N LEU A 15 -29.36 -6.57 -10.14
CA LEU A 15 -28.82 -6.94 -8.82
C LEU A 15 -27.85 -8.13 -8.93
N ILE A 16 -28.20 -9.15 -9.72
CA ILE A 16 -27.32 -10.33 -9.91
C ILE A 16 -26.03 -9.90 -10.61
N VAL A 17 -26.10 -9.12 -11.68
CA VAL A 17 -24.92 -8.62 -12.39
C VAL A 17 -24.06 -7.74 -11.46
N GLY A 18 -24.69 -6.83 -10.71
CA GLY A 18 -24.00 -5.99 -9.73
C GLY A 18 -23.27 -6.81 -8.66
N LEU A 19 -23.94 -7.84 -8.13
CA LEU A 19 -23.34 -8.75 -7.13
C LEU A 19 -22.15 -9.54 -7.73
N CYS A 20 -22.28 -10.03 -8.95
CA CYS A 20 -21.19 -10.73 -9.63
C CYS A 20 -19.95 -9.83 -9.82
N VAL A 21 -20.17 -8.60 -10.32
CA VAL A 21 -19.07 -7.63 -10.51
C VAL A 21 -18.42 -7.26 -9.18
N TYR A 22 -19.21 -6.99 -8.15
CA TYR A 22 -18.70 -6.67 -6.82
C TYR A 22 -17.90 -7.83 -6.22
N SER A 23 -18.40 -9.05 -6.32
CA SER A 23 -17.68 -10.25 -5.87
C SER A 23 -16.35 -10.41 -6.60
N LEU A 24 -16.33 -10.16 -7.90
CA LEU A 24 -15.12 -10.25 -8.71
C LEU A 24 -14.08 -9.19 -8.29
N ILE A 25 -14.51 -7.96 -7.99
CA ILE A 25 -13.63 -6.89 -7.47
C ILE A 25 -13.02 -7.30 -6.13
N ILE A 26 -13.82 -7.89 -5.22
CA ILE A 26 -13.32 -8.36 -3.92
C ILE A 26 -12.31 -9.50 -4.09
N ILE A 27 -12.60 -10.48 -4.95
CA ILE A 27 -11.72 -11.64 -5.18
C ILE A 27 -10.41 -11.20 -5.81
N VAL A 28 -10.49 -10.32 -6.81
CA VAL A 28 -9.30 -9.84 -7.51
C VAL A 28 -8.53 -8.82 -6.68
N ASP A 29 -9.20 -7.99 -5.87
CA ASP A 29 -8.59 -6.94 -5.05
C ASP A 29 -7.45 -6.17 -5.78
N PRO A 30 -7.75 -5.39 -6.84
CA PRO A 30 -6.75 -4.81 -7.73
C PRO A 30 -5.73 -3.90 -7.03
N TYR A 31 -6.05 -3.39 -5.86
CA TYR A 31 -5.18 -2.52 -5.06
C TYR A 31 -4.46 -3.25 -3.92
N ASP A 32 -4.70 -4.56 -3.78
CA ASP A 32 -4.08 -5.41 -2.77
C ASP A 32 -4.30 -4.90 -1.34
N THR A 33 -5.53 -4.51 -1.05
CA THR A 33 -5.97 -3.96 0.25
C THR A 33 -6.44 -5.03 1.23
N LEU A 34 -6.78 -6.22 0.73
CA LEU A 34 -7.25 -7.34 1.54
C LEU A 34 -6.11 -8.33 1.81
N LYS A 35 -6.20 -9.07 2.90
CA LYS A 35 -5.22 -10.13 3.24
C LYS A 35 -5.22 -11.29 2.24
N PHE A 36 -6.28 -11.42 1.48
CA PHE A 36 -6.48 -12.46 0.50
C PHE A 36 -6.84 -11.81 -0.84
N SER A 37 -6.17 -12.21 -1.89
CA SER A 37 -6.45 -11.78 -3.25
C SER A 37 -6.03 -12.86 -4.25
N TYR A 38 -6.71 -12.92 -5.40
CA TYR A 38 -6.38 -13.90 -6.45
C TYR A 38 -6.08 -13.19 -7.78
N PRO A 39 -4.95 -13.48 -8.44
CA PRO A 39 -3.85 -14.37 -8.01
C PRO A 39 -3.01 -13.78 -6.87
N ALA A 40 -2.55 -14.61 -5.95
CA ALA A 40 -1.83 -14.19 -4.75
C ALA A 40 -0.48 -13.50 -5.02
N LYS A 41 0.15 -13.81 -6.15
CA LYS A 41 1.41 -13.18 -6.58
C LYS A 41 1.15 -12.27 -7.77
N ARG A 42 1.03 -10.99 -7.53
CA ARG A 42 0.89 -9.97 -8.56
C ARG A 42 1.43 -8.65 -8.05
N GLU A 43 1.77 -7.76 -8.95
CA GLU A 43 2.06 -6.38 -8.60
C GLU A 43 0.73 -5.62 -8.45
N PRO A 44 0.47 -5.01 -7.29
CA PRO A 44 -0.74 -4.22 -7.10
C PRO A 44 -0.72 -2.96 -7.96
N ILE A 45 -1.89 -2.48 -8.33
CA ILE A 45 -2.02 -1.19 -9.03
C ILE A 45 -1.72 -0.07 -8.03
N VAL A 46 -0.51 0.49 -8.12
CA VAL A 46 -0.08 1.61 -7.27
C VAL A 46 -0.38 2.93 -7.97
N SER A 47 -1.61 3.40 -7.84
CA SER A 47 -2.01 4.72 -8.35
C SER A 47 -1.56 5.87 -7.44
N ASN A 48 -1.53 5.64 -6.14
CA ASN A 48 -1.06 6.59 -5.13
C ASN A 48 -0.29 5.86 -4.02
N GLN A 49 1.02 6.07 -3.99
CA GLN A 49 1.94 5.41 -3.06
C GLN A 49 1.53 5.59 -1.59
N ARG A 50 1.05 6.79 -1.21
CA ARG A 50 0.63 7.10 0.16
C ARG A 50 -0.56 6.29 0.63
N PHE A 51 -1.44 5.88 -0.28
CA PHE A 51 -2.61 5.06 0.02
C PHE A 51 -2.36 3.57 -0.14
N SER A 52 -1.47 3.17 -1.06
CA SER A 52 -1.22 1.76 -1.36
C SER A 52 -0.13 1.13 -0.49
N TYR A 53 0.90 1.90 -0.12
CA TYR A 53 2.05 1.35 0.60
C TYR A 53 1.76 0.84 2.01
N PRO A 54 0.80 1.37 2.79
CA PRO A 54 0.45 0.77 4.07
C PRO A 54 0.04 -0.68 3.99
N SER A 55 -0.76 -1.08 3.00
CA SER A 55 -1.15 -2.49 2.82
C SER A 55 0.03 -3.36 2.39
N ILE A 56 0.89 -2.83 1.50
CA ILE A 56 2.09 -3.54 1.04
C ILE A 56 3.09 -3.73 2.20
N ALA A 57 3.27 -2.69 3.03
CA ALA A 57 4.18 -2.69 4.17
C ALA A 57 3.79 -3.70 5.26
N GLN A 58 2.55 -4.15 5.31
CA GLN A 58 2.04 -5.12 6.29
C GLN A 58 2.08 -6.58 5.81
N LYS A 59 2.63 -6.84 4.64
CA LYS A 59 2.67 -8.21 4.07
C LYS A 59 3.80 -9.03 4.64
N ASP A 60 3.47 -10.16 5.22
CA ASP A 60 4.39 -11.05 5.95
C ASP A 60 5.50 -11.68 5.09
N PHE A 61 5.40 -11.63 3.77
CA PHE A 61 6.41 -12.25 2.92
C PHE A 61 7.66 -11.41 2.70
N HIS A 62 7.65 -10.14 3.12
CA HIS A 62 8.83 -9.29 3.13
C HIS A 62 9.52 -9.34 4.50
N ASP A 63 10.85 -9.40 4.50
CA ASP A 63 11.67 -9.34 5.70
C ASP A 63 12.59 -8.12 5.73
N SER A 64 12.56 -7.30 4.68
CA SER A 64 13.44 -6.15 4.52
C SER A 64 12.74 -5.03 3.75
N ALA A 65 13.08 -3.78 4.06
CA ALA A 65 12.45 -2.63 3.42
C ALA A 65 13.44 -1.57 2.95
N ILE A 66 13.08 -0.89 1.87
CA ILE A 66 13.75 0.29 1.35
C ILE A 66 12.82 1.48 1.59
N ILE A 67 13.28 2.47 2.34
CA ILE A 67 12.51 3.67 2.71
C ILE A 67 13.28 4.90 2.20
N GLY A 68 12.56 5.87 1.67
CA GLY A 68 13.19 7.11 1.21
C GLY A 68 12.32 7.89 0.22
N ASN A 69 12.97 8.80 -0.48
CA ASN A 69 12.34 9.63 -1.52
C ASN A 69 12.39 8.99 -2.92
N SER A 70 12.10 9.80 -3.94
CA SER A 70 12.09 9.36 -5.34
C SER A 70 13.45 8.84 -5.84
N THR A 71 14.56 9.28 -5.28
CA THR A 71 15.91 8.85 -5.68
C THR A 71 16.17 7.40 -5.26
N ILE A 72 15.90 7.07 -4.00
CA ILE A 72 16.10 5.71 -3.48
C ILE A 72 15.09 4.71 -4.07
N ARG A 73 13.96 5.20 -4.56
CA ARG A 73 12.94 4.39 -5.23
C ARG A 73 13.47 3.68 -6.49
N LEU A 74 14.55 4.19 -7.10
CA LEU A 74 15.18 3.56 -8.27
C LEU A 74 15.91 2.24 -7.94
N LEU A 75 16.12 1.93 -6.67
CA LEU A 75 16.66 0.63 -6.26
C LEU A 75 15.63 -0.47 -6.51
N ASN A 76 16.02 -1.46 -7.32
CA ASN A 76 15.18 -2.61 -7.60
C ASN A 76 15.41 -3.69 -6.52
N PRO A 77 14.35 -4.06 -5.75
CA PRO A 77 14.43 -5.16 -4.79
C PRO A 77 14.96 -6.48 -5.37
N GLU A 78 14.60 -6.82 -6.61
CA GLU A 78 15.03 -8.06 -7.26
C GLU A 78 16.55 -8.17 -7.37
N ASN A 79 17.25 -7.04 -7.54
CA ASN A 79 18.70 -7.01 -7.61
C ASN A 79 19.36 -7.11 -6.22
N LEU A 80 18.66 -6.68 -5.17
CA LEU A 80 19.17 -6.69 -3.80
C LEU A 80 18.90 -8.03 -3.10
N ASN A 81 17.77 -8.65 -3.38
CA ASN A 81 17.34 -9.89 -2.74
C ASN A 81 18.42 -10.99 -2.77
N PRO A 82 19.05 -11.32 -3.91
CA PRO A 82 20.07 -12.37 -3.96
C PRO A 82 21.39 -11.95 -3.29
N VAL A 83 21.70 -10.64 -3.24
CA VAL A 83 22.95 -10.14 -2.64
C VAL A 83 22.89 -10.20 -1.12
N PHE A 84 21.73 -9.89 -0.55
CA PHE A 84 21.54 -9.81 0.90
C PHE A 84 20.86 -11.06 1.50
N ASP A 85 20.51 -12.05 0.68
CA ASP A 85 19.66 -13.17 1.10
C ASP A 85 18.41 -12.69 1.86
N ALA A 86 17.70 -11.75 1.28
CA ALA A 86 16.56 -11.05 1.89
C ALA A 86 15.40 -10.90 0.91
N LYS A 87 14.25 -10.47 1.42
CA LYS A 87 13.04 -10.17 0.64
C LYS A 87 12.66 -8.72 0.82
N PHE A 88 13.34 -7.87 0.07
CA PHE A 88 13.11 -6.43 0.12
C PHE A 88 11.77 -6.05 -0.49
N VAL A 89 11.13 -5.06 0.13
CA VAL A 89 10.05 -4.27 -0.45
C VAL A 89 10.52 -2.82 -0.60
N ASN A 90 10.21 -2.20 -1.74
CA ASN A 90 10.52 -0.79 -1.95
C ASN A 90 9.32 0.08 -1.59
N LEU A 91 9.39 0.74 -0.43
CA LEU A 91 8.37 1.63 0.12
C LEU A 91 8.76 3.12 -0.02
N ALA A 92 9.74 3.41 -0.86
CA ALA A 92 10.15 4.79 -1.12
C ALA A 92 9.09 5.53 -1.95
N MET A 93 8.75 6.75 -1.53
CA MET A 93 7.67 7.54 -2.10
C MET A 93 8.18 8.81 -2.77
N ASN A 94 7.52 9.22 -3.85
CA ASN A 94 7.85 10.46 -4.53
C ASN A 94 7.54 11.69 -3.67
N SER A 95 8.48 12.64 -3.61
CA SER A 95 8.33 13.90 -2.85
C SER A 95 7.85 13.65 -1.41
N THR A 96 8.45 12.66 -0.78
CA THR A 96 8.12 12.30 0.61
C THR A 96 8.90 13.16 1.60
N THR A 97 8.27 13.48 2.71
CA THR A 97 8.91 14.17 3.83
C THR A 97 9.51 13.15 4.81
N ALA A 98 10.39 13.61 5.70
CA ALA A 98 10.93 12.77 6.77
C ALA A 98 9.83 12.18 7.67
N TYR A 99 8.77 12.94 7.93
CA TYR A 99 7.61 12.47 8.68
C TYR A 99 6.89 11.30 7.99
N GLU A 100 6.63 11.41 6.69
CA GLU A 100 5.98 10.34 5.92
C GLU A 100 6.87 9.08 5.88
N GLN A 101 8.18 9.26 5.72
CA GLN A 101 9.16 8.16 5.77
C GLN A 101 9.17 7.48 7.14
N TYR A 102 9.15 8.27 8.21
CA TYR A 102 9.05 7.74 9.58
C TYR A 102 7.75 6.93 9.79
N LYS A 103 6.60 7.42 9.30
CA LYS A 103 5.32 6.71 9.46
C LYS A 103 5.32 5.36 8.75
N ILE A 104 5.79 5.27 7.51
CA ILE A 104 5.84 3.99 6.79
C ILE A 104 6.88 3.04 7.40
N LEU A 105 8.02 3.56 7.86
CA LEU A 105 9.03 2.78 8.57
C LEU A 105 8.46 2.19 9.87
N LYS A 106 7.79 3.01 10.67
CA LYS A 106 7.14 2.58 11.92
C LYS A 106 6.11 1.49 11.65
N LEU A 107 5.29 1.66 10.61
CA LEU A 107 4.29 0.66 10.23
C LEU A 107 4.95 -0.66 9.83
N PHE A 108 6.01 -0.63 9.00
CA PHE A 108 6.74 -1.83 8.60
C PHE A 108 7.33 -2.54 9.82
N ILE A 109 8.04 -1.83 10.69
CA ILE A 109 8.64 -2.40 11.91
C ILE A 109 7.56 -3.02 12.82
N SER A 110 6.42 -2.34 13.01
CA SER A 110 5.36 -2.86 13.88
C SER A 110 4.59 -4.05 13.28
N SER A 111 4.78 -4.32 11.99
CA SER A 111 4.08 -5.40 11.27
C SER A 111 4.91 -6.67 11.14
N HIS A 112 6.22 -6.60 11.38
CA HIS A 112 7.14 -7.71 11.18
C HIS A 112 7.94 -8.01 12.45
N GLU A 113 7.96 -9.27 12.86
CA GLU A 113 8.73 -9.72 14.03
C GLU A 113 10.22 -9.93 13.71
N ASN A 114 10.54 -10.36 12.49
CA ASN A 114 11.89 -10.71 12.06
C ASN A 114 12.31 -9.87 10.85
N ILE A 115 12.89 -8.71 11.12
CA ILE A 115 13.41 -7.81 10.09
C ILE A 115 14.90 -8.07 9.90
N LYS A 116 15.31 -8.37 8.65
CA LYS A 116 16.73 -8.56 8.32
C LYS A 116 17.42 -7.23 8.03
N PHE A 117 16.84 -6.41 7.14
CA PHE A 117 17.49 -5.16 6.72
C PHE A 117 16.47 -4.03 6.56
N LEU A 118 16.91 -2.83 6.97
CA LEU A 118 16.22 -1.58 6.70
C LEU A 118 17.21 -0.65 5.97
N MET A 119 16.92 -0.34 4.73
CA MET A 119 17.70 0.60 3.93
C MET A 119 16.95 1.93 3.89
N VAL A 120 17.52 2.96 4.50
CA VAL A 120 16.89 4.29 4.60
C VAL A 120 17.70 5.30 3.79
N GLY A 121 17.06 5.91 2.79
CA GLY A 121 17.63 7.01 2.02
C GLY A 121 17.44 8.34 2.75
N VAL A 122 18.51 8.83 3.35
CA VAL A 122 18.53 10.12 4.05
C VAL A 122 18.87 11.22 3.05
N ASP A 123 18.09 12.29 3.04
CA ASP A 123 18.29 13.48 2.22
C ASP A 123 18.03 14.77 3.01
N LEU A 124 18.04 15.91 2.31
CA LEU A 124 17.82 17.22 2.94
C LEU A 124 16.45 17.35 3.65
N ALA A 125 15.47 16.55 3.29
CA ALA A 125 14.17 16.56 3.97
C ALA A 125 14.26 16.12 5.45
N TRP A 126 15.31 15.39 5.82
CA TRP A 126 15.57 15.00 7.20
C TRP A 126 16.18 16.14 8.06
N CYS A 127 16.70 17.17 7.41
CA CYS A 127 17.26 18.34 8.08
C CYS A 127 16.19 19.40 8.40
N ASP A 128 14.94 19.21 7.95
CA ASP A 128 13.87 20.13 8.26
C ASP A 128 13.44 20.00 9.73
N THR A 129 13.63 21.07 10.47
CA THR A 129 13.31 21.16 11.90
C THR A 129 11.82 21.40 12.17
N ASN A 130 11.01 21.61 11.14
CA ASN A 130 9.59 21.91 11.26
C ASN A 130 8.78 20.61 11.42
N VAL A 131 8.51 20.23 12.65
CA VAL A 131 7.91 18.94 13.03
C VAL A 131 6.39 18.90 12.90
N GLU A 132 5.71 20.00 12.47
CA GLU A 132 4.26 20.00 12.32
C GLU A 132 3.80 19.19 11.10
N PRO A 133 3.16 18.03 11.29
CA PRO A 133 2.79 17.11 10.20
C PRO A 133 1.90 17.75 9.13
N LYS A 134 1.04 18.69 9.52
CA LYS A 134 0.07 19.34 8.61
C LYS A 134 0.71 20.30 7.61
N LYS A 135 1.92 20.79 7.86
CA LYS A 135 2.64 21.69 6.97
C LYS A 135 3.67 20.98 6.10
N LEU A 136 3.96 19.72 6.39
CA LEU A 136 5.07 18.96 5.80
C LEU A 136 4.67 18.06 4.63
N THR A 137 3.38 17.96 4.33
CA THR A 137 2.94 17.12 3.21
C THR A 137 2.45 17.99 2.08
N PHE A 138 3.18 18.02 0.96
CA PHE A 138 2.73 18.65 -0.29
C PHE A 138 1.53 17.94 -0.93
N ARG A 139 1.18 16.76 -0.42
CA ARG A 139 0.11 15.89 -0.95
C ARG A 139 -0.72 15.33 0.20
N PRO A 140 -1.99 14.96 -0.03
CA PRO A 140 -2.81 14.31 0.97
C PRO A 140 -2.12 13.05 1.51
N PHE A 141 -1.92 13.01 2.83
CA PHE A 141 -1.31 11.88 3.52
C PHE A 141 -2.33 11.26 4.50
N PRO A 142 -2.77 10.01 4.27
CA PRO A 142 -3.79 9.36 5.08
C PRO A 142 -3.17 8.78 6.35
N THR A 143 -3.01 9.61 7.39
CA THR A 143 -2.35 9.19 8.65
C THR A 143 -2.98 7.96 9.28
N TRP A 144 -4.31 7.80 9.16
CA TRP A 144 -5.06 6.66 9.69
C TRP A 144 -4.65 5.30 9.09
N LEU A 145 -4.13 5.25 7.87
CA LEU A 145 -3.62 4.02 7.26
C LEU A 145 -2.27 3.57 7.83
N TYR A 146 -1.57 4.46 8.53
CA TYR A 146 -0.23 4.23 9.07
C TYR A 146 -0.22 3.95 10.58
N ASP A 147 -1.34 4.09 11.26
CA ASP A 147 -1.46 3.86 12.69
C ASP A 147 -2.21 2.54 12.93
N LYS A 148 -1.50 1.50 13.42
CA LYS A 148 -2.05 0.16 13.67
C LYS A 148 -3.20 0.12 14.70
N ASN A 149 -3.38 1.19 15.48
CA ASN A 149 -4.34 1.24 16.58
C ASN A 149 -5.73 1.77 16.19
N GLU A 150 -5.96 2.04 14.90
CA GLU A 150 -7.25 2.56 14.42
C GLU A 150 -8.09 1.52 13.64
N PHE A 151 -7.68 0.21 13.66
CA PHE A 151 -8.44 -0.89 13.07
C PHE A 151 -8.71 -2.00 14.07
#